data_2d4b72228279db99c000bb970c6c19ed
#
_entry.id   2d4b72228279db99c000bb970c6c19ed
#
_cell.length_a   1.000
_cell.length_b   1.000
_cell.length_c   1.000
_cell.angle_alpha   90.00
_cell.angle_beta   90.00
_cell.angle_gamma   90.00
#
_symmetry.space_group_name_H-M   'P 1'
#
loop_
_entity.id
_entity.type
_entity.pdbx_description
1 polymer ?
#
loop_
_entity_poly.entity_id
_entity_poly.type
_entity_poly.pdbx_seq_one_letter_code
_entity_poly.pdbx_strand_id
1 'polypeptide(L)'
;SSAASDVYKRQLEHFFDGCGWKPYFVEGDEPMDMHSKMAAALDQAMDEIKAIQKNARENDDLTRPKWPMIVLRTPKGWTGPKVVDGNQIEGSFRAHQVPIMMDKPEHLQMLKDWLLSYHPEELFDEDGKLIPELKALAPTGDRRIGSNPHANGGKLLRDLRLPDFKDYAVDVPKPGAVEAQDMIELGGFVRDIFELNEDAKNFRIFGPDETMSNRLGKVFEATNRDWNGEAYDTDEFLAHDGRVMDSMLSEHM
;
A
#
# COMPACT_ATOMS: atom_id res chain seq x y z
N SER A 1 31.13 9.62 3.27
CA SER A 1 30.31 10.49 3.10
C SER A 1 29.62 10.85 1.82
N SER A 2 29.73 12.02 1.24
CA SER A 2 28.92 12.48 0.12
C SER A 2 28.99 11.58 -1.13
N ALA A 3 30.15 11.11 -1.52
CA ALA A 3 30.32 10.27 -2.72
C ALA A 3 29.58 8.93 -2.65
N ALA A 4 29.59 8.25 -1.51
CA ALA A 4 28.83 7.01 -1.31
C ALA A 4 27.30 7.27 -1.35
N SER A 5 26.89 8.41 -0.81
CA SER A 5 25.52 8.88 -0.86
C SER A 5 25.04 9.14 -2.28
N ASP A 6 25.85 9.79 -3.11
CA ASP A 6 25.52 10.10 -4.51
C ASP A 6 25.48 8.84 -5.38
N VAL A 7 26.37 7.87 -5.14
CA VAL A 7 26.33 6.57 -5.82
C VAL A 7 25.03 5.83 -5.49
N TYR A 8 24.65 5.78 -4.22
CA TYR A 8 23.42 5.11 -3.78
C TYR A 8 22.17 5.79 -4.35
N LYS A 9 22.13 7.12 -4.40
CA LYS A 9 21.04 7.88 -5.03
C LYS A 9 20.89 7.52 -6.51
N ARG A 10 22.00 7.51 -7.27
CA ARG A 10 21.97 7.13 -8.68
C ARG A 10 21.52 5.69 -8.88
N GLN A 11 21.93 4.77 -8.03
CA GLN A 11 21.47 3.39 -8.10
C GLN A 11 19.96 3.28 -7.89
N LEU A 12 19.41 3.97 -6.91
CA LEU A 12 17.95 4.02 -6.69
C LEU A 12 17.21 4.68 -7.87
N GLU A 13 17.76 5.76 -8.41
CA GLU A 13 17.19 6.45 -9.58
C GLU A 13 17.09 5.50 -10.77
N HIS A 14 18.17 4.82 -11.14
CA HIS A 14 18.18 3.83 -12.20
C HIS A 14 17.26 2.63 -11.92
N PHE A 15 17.21 2.18 -10.68
CA PHE A 15 16.36 1.09 -10.28
C PHE A 15 14.86 1.44 -10.46
N PHE A 16 14.43 2.57 -9.94
CA PHE A 16 13.05 3.01 -10.09
C PHE A 16 12.69 3.34 -11.53
N ASP A 17 13.60 3.97 -12.27
CA ASP A 17 13.39 4.23 -13.71
C ASP A 17 13.23 2.92 -14.50
N GLY A 18 14.05 1.92 -14.22
CA GLY A 18 13.93 0.58 -14.79
C GLY A 18 12.63 -0.13 -14.44
N CYS A 19 12.06 0.16 -13.26
CA CYS A 19 10.75 -0.34 -12.84
C CYS A 19 9.57 0.46 -13.43
N GLY A 20 9.82 1.48 -14.24
CA GLY A 20 8.77 2.29 -14.87
C GLY A 20 8.28 3.47 -14.04
N TRP A 21 9.07 3.91 -13.05
CA TRP A 21 8.78 5.09 -12.24
C TRP A 21 9.68 6.28 -12.64
N LYS A 22 9.23 7.49 -12.37
CA LYS A 22 10.02 8.71 -12.48
C LYS A 22 10.29 9.27 -11.08
N PRO A 23 11.48 8.98 -10.48
CA PRO A 23 11.74 9.35 -9.10
C PRO A 23 12.12 10.81 -8.94
N TYR A 24 11.55 11.47 -7.93
CA TYR A 24 11.90 12.80 -7.43
C TYR A 24 12.45 12.66 -6.02
N PHE A 25 13.67 13.13 -5.79
CA PHE A 25 14.31 13.02 -4.50
C PHE A 25 14.09 14.30 -3.69
N VAL A 26 13.47 14.16 -2.52
CA VAL A 26 13.33 15.21 -1.51
C VAL A 26 14.24 14.86 -0.36
N GLU A 27 15.36 15.57 -0.21
CA GLU A 27 16.45 15.20 0.68
C GLU A 27 16.85 16.36 1.61
N GLY A 28 17.10 16.05 2.88
CA GLY A 28 17.58 17.00 3.88
C GLY A 28 17.17 16.65 5.29
N ASP A 29 17.40 17.58 6.20
CA ASP A 29 17.16 17.46 7.64
C ASP A 29 16.65 18.75 8.26
N GLU A 30 16.62 19.86 7.52
CA GLU A 30 16.07 21.11 7.99
C GLU A 30 14.56 21.16 7.67
N PRO A 31 13.64 21.24 8.67
CA PRO A 31 12.21 21.07 8.46
C PRO A 31 11.60 22.01 7.43
N MET A 32 11.90 23.31 7.49
CA MET A 32 11.27 24.30 6.60
C MET A 32 11.77 24.18 5.16
N ASP A 33 13.04 23.83 4.95
CA ASP A 33 13.60 23.50 3.64
C ASP A 33 12.94 22.25 3.07
N MET A 34 12.76 21.23 3.91
CA MET A 34 12.09 19.98 3.52
C MET A 34 10.61 20.19 3.15
N HIS A 35 9.89 21.06 3.87
CA HIS A 35 8.52 21.44 3.50
C HIS A 35 8.47 22.10 2.13
N SER A 36 9.38 23.04 1.86
CA SER A 36 9.45 23.74 0.58
C SER A 36 9.78 22.80 -0.58
N LYS A 37 10.74 21.91 -0.40
CA LYS A 37 11.11 20.87 -1.38
C LYS A 37 9.98 19.90 -1.64
N MET A 38 9.30 19.45 -0.58
CA MET A 38 8.17 18.53 -0.71
C MET A 38 7.00 19.18 -1.44
N ALA A 39 6.66 20.43 -1.14
CA ALA A 39 5.62 21.17 -1.83
C ALA A 39 5.92 21.26 -3.34
N ALA A 40 7.13 21.65 -3.71
CA ALA A 40 7.53 21.72 -5.12
C ALA A 40 7.48 20.35 -5.82
N ALA A 41 7.91 19.29 -5.15
CA ALA A 41 7.84 17.92 -5.70
C ALA A 41 6.40 17.43 -5.88
N LEU A 42 5.51 17.76 -4.95
CA LEU A 42 4.07 17.44 -5.05
C LEU A 42 3.41 18.18 -6.21
N ASP A 43 3.67 19.50 -6.36
CA ASP A 43 3.12 20.28 -7.47
C ASP A 43 3.58 19.69 -8.83
N GLN A 44 4.86 19.39 -8.95
CA GLN A 44 5.39 18.77 -10.15
C GLN A 44 4.77 17.39 -10.43
N ALA A 45 4.66 16.54 -9.44
CA ALA A 45 4.04 15.22 -9.55
C ALA A 45 2.56 15.34 -9.97
N MET A 46 1.82 16.27 -9.40
CA MET A 46 0.41 16.50 -9.74
C MET A 46 0.25 17.00 -11.19
N ASP A 47 1.11 17.88 -11.66
CA ASP A 47 1.05 18.37 -13.04
C ASP A 47 1.39 17.26 -14.05
N GLU A 48 2.36 16.41 -13.75
CA GLU A 48 2.68 15.24 -14.59
C GLU A 48 1.54 14.22 -14.61
N ILE A 49 0.93 13.91 -13.46
CA ILE A 49 -0.24 13.01 -13.40
C ILE A 49 -1.36 13.55 -14.27
N LYS A 50 -1.67 14.85 -14.19
CA LYS A 50 -2.69 15.48 -15.03
C LYS A 50 -2.34 15.42 -16.52
N ALA A 51 -1.08 15.62 -16.86
CA ALA A 51 -0.61 15.53 -18.25
C ALA A 51 -0.74 14.10 -18.80
N ILE A 52 -0.34 13.09 -18.04
CA ILE A 52 -0.49 11.67 -18.40
C ILE A 52 -1.98 11.34 -18.61
N GLN A 53 -2.84 11.72 -17.67
CA GLN A 53 -4.28 11.48 -17.76
C GLN A 53 -4.91 12.17 -18.97
N LYS A 54 -4.50 13.40 -19.25
CA LYS A 54 -4.97 14.17 -20.41
C LYS A 54 -4.55 13.50 -21.71
N ASN A 55 -3.28 13.10 -21.84
CA ASN A 55 -2.78 12.44 -23.04
C ASN A 55 -3.52 11.13 -23.32
N ALA A 56 -3.76 10.32 -22.28
CA ALA A 56 -4.50 9.08 -22.43
C ALA A 56 -5.96 9.29 -22.87
N ARG A 57 -6.62 10.36 -22.38
CA ARG A 57 -8.06 10.60 -22.64
C ARG A 57 -8.34 11.41 -23.89
N GLU A 58 -7.45 12.34 -24.28
CA GLU A 58 -7.68 13.26 -25.37
C GLU A 58 -6.88 12.90 -26.63
N ASN A 59 -5.74 12.20 -26.48
CA ASN A 59 -4.84 11.87 -27.57
C ASN A 59 -4.73 10.37 -27.84
N ASP A 60 -5.55 9.54 -27.17
CA ASP A 60 -5.53 8.08 -27.25
C ASP A 60 -4.13 7.47 -27.04
N ASP A 61 -3.30 8.13 -26.22
CA ASP A 61 -1.99 7.64 -25.86
C ASP A 61 -2.11 6.47 -24.88
N LEU A 62 -2.01 5.26 -25.40
CA LEU A 62 -2.09 4.01 -24.64
C LEU A 62 -0.70 3.48 -24.21
N THR A 63 0.36 4.24 -24.45
CA THR A 63 1.69 3.84 -23.98
C THR A 63 1.73 3.84 -22.46
N ARG A 64 2.42 2.85 -21.89
CA ARG A 64 2.60 2.76 -20.43
C ARG A 64 3.40 3.97 -19.93
N PRO A 65 2.80 4.86 -19.13
CA PRO A 65 3.51 6.04 -18.66
C PRO A 65 4.50 5.70 -17.55
N LYS A 66 5.54 6.52 -17.40
CA LYS A 66 6.34 6.54 -16.16
C LYS A 66 5.65 7.47 -15.16
N TRP A 67 5.06 6.88 -14.13
CA TRP A 67 4.39 7.65 -13.08
C TRP A 67 5.39 8.33 -12.15
N PRO A 68 5.12 9.57 -11.70
CA PRO A 68 5.98 10.24 -10.73
C PRO A 68 5.99 9.48 -9.39
N MET A 69 7.14 9.44 -8.78
CA MET A 69 7.39 8.82 -7.46
C MET A 69 8.26 9.76 -6.62
N ILE A 70 7.84 10.06 -5.39
CA ILE A 70 8.65 10.89 -4.48
C ILE A 70 9.43 9.98 -3.55
N VAL A 71 10.75 10.15 -3.53
CA VAL A 71 11.66 9.47 -2.62
C VAL A 71 12.08 10.46 -1.54
N LEU A 72 11.46 10.35 -0.37
CA LEU A 72 11.80 11.16 0.80
C LEU A 72 13.02 10.56 1.52
N ARG A 73 14.07 11.36 1.68
CA ARG A 73 15.29 10.97 2.36
C ARG A 73 15.63 11.91 3.51
N THR A 74 15.45 11.42 4.72
CA THR A 74 15.72 12.13 5.98
C THR A 74 16.55 11.26 6.91
N PRO A 75 17.21 11.84 7.93
CA PRO A 75 17.81 11.04 8.99
C PRO A 75 16.78 10.12 9.65
N LYS A 76 17.16 8.90 10.00
CA LYS A 76 16.32 8.00 10.77
C LYS A 76 16.00 8.64 12.14
N GLY A 77 14.71 8.68 12.51
CA GLY A 77 14.29 9.37 13.73
C GLY A 77 14.30 10.90 13.62
N TRP A 78 14.25 11.42 12.40
CA TRP A 78 14.21 12.86 12.12
C TRP A 78 13.15 13.59 12.96
N THR A 79 13.50 14.78 13.46
CA THR A 79 12.74 15.61 14.42
C THR A 79 12.61 15.03 15.84
N GLY A 80 13.03 13.81 16.08
CA GLY A 80 13.08 13.24 17.42
C GLY A 80 14.29 13.68 18.24
N PRO A 81 14.46 13.15 19.46
CA PRO A 81 15.64 13.42 20.30
C PRO A 81 16.93 13.00 19.58
N LYS A 82 17.90 13.92 19.53
CA LYS A 82 19.19 13.64 18.89
C LYS A 82 20.07 12.70 19.72
N VAL A 83 19.98 12.84 21.04
CA VAL A 83 20.78 12.08 22.02
C VAL A 83 19.88 11.69 23.19
N VAL A 84 19.97 10.42 23.63
CA VAL A 84 19.32 9.89 24.86
C VAL A 84 20.34 9.11 25.65
N ASP A 85 20.48 9.36 26.95
CA ASP A 85 21.45 8.71 27.84
C ASP A 85 22.88 8.73 27.30
N GLY A 86 23.29 9.84 26.66
CA GLY A 86 24.61 10.01 26.06
C GLY A 86 24.84 9.29 24.73
N ASN A 87 23.84 8.59 24.21
CA ASN A 87 23.92 7.87 22.93
C ASN A 87 23.25 8.66 21.81
N GLN A 88 23.90 8.70 20.63
CA GLN A 88 23.28 9.27 19.44
C GLN A 88 22.08 8.43 19.01
N ILE A 89 20.93 9.07 18.79
CA ILE A 89 19.68 8.47 18.35
C ILE A 89 19.42 8.83 16.88
N GLU A 90 19.20 10.10 16.57
CA GLU A 90 18.95 10.55 15.21
C GLU A 90 20.05 10.09 14.24
N GLY A 91 19.69 9.54 13.11
CA GLY A 91 20.60 9.02 12.11
C GLY A 91 21.24 7.68 12.47
N SER A 92 20.85 7.05 13.57
CA SER A 92 21.38 5.75 13.99
C SER A 92 20.31 4.66 14.08
N PHE A 93 20.76 3.40 14.24
CA PHE A 93 19.84 2.26 14.41
C PHE A 93 18.97 2.40 15.69
N ARG A 94 19.45 3.18 16.68
CA ARG A 94 18.71 3.40 17.94
C ARG A 94 17.40 4.15 17.77
N ALA A 95 17.26 4.90 16.69
CA ALA A 95 16.00 5.56 16.35
C ALA A 95 14.90 4.60 15.85
N HIS A 96 15.19 3.30 15.73
CA HIS A 96 14.18 2.31 15.29
C HIS A 96 13.07 2.12 16.32
N GLN A 97 13.41 2.23 17.59
CA GLN A 97 12.44 2.27 18.68
C GLN A 97 12.62 3.61 19.41
N VAL A 98 11.56 4.16 19.98
CA VAL A 98 11.67 5.38 20.79
C VAL A 98 12.42 5.05 22.09
N PRO A 99 13.65 5.49 22.27
CA PRO A 99 14.51 5.05 23.39
C PRO A 99 14.25 5.85 24.67
N ILE A 100 13.00 6.25 24.89
CA ILE A 100 12.54 7.05 26.04
C ILE A 100 11.73 6.15 26.96
N MET A 101 12.15 6.02 28.22
CA MET A 101 11.54 5.18 29.24
C MET A 101 10.71 6.03 30.20
N MET A 102 9.42 5.78 30.29
CA MET A 102 8.49 6.61 31.06
C MET A 102 8.63 6.47 32.60
N ASP A 103 9.36 5.48 33.06
CA ASP A 103 9.72 5.28 34.47
C ASP A 103 10.88 6.17 34.94
N LYS A 104 11.57 6.87 33.99
CA LYS A 104 12.63 7.82 34.28
C LYS A 104 12.14 9.26 34.19
N PRO A 105 12.20 10.05 35.27
CA PRO A 105 11.73 11.45 35.25
C PRO A 105 12.40 12.32 34.20
N GLU A 106 13.69 12.12 33.97
CA GLU A 106 14.45 12.84 32.94
C GLU A 106 14.01 12.51 31.53
N HIS A 107 13.57 11.28 31.27
CA HIS A 107 13.01 10.86 29.99
C HIS A 107 11.59 11.44 29.78
N LEU A 108 10.79 11.53 30.84
CA LEU A 108 9.49 12.19 30.78
C LEU A 108 9.65 13.68 30.40
N GLN A 109 10.64 14.36 31.00
CA GLN A 109 10.92 15.73 30.62
C GLN A 109 11.39 15.84 29.17
N MET A 110 12.27 14.93 28.71
CA MET A 110 12.72 14.88 27.32
C MET A 110 11.56 14.67 26.33
N LEU A 111 10.63 13.77 26.66
CA LEU A 111 9.41 13.56 25.87
C LEU A 111 8.56 14.84 25.79
N LYS A 112 8.36 15.51 26.93
CA LYS A 112 7.63 16.76 26.99
C LYS A 112 8.29 17.82 26.13
N ASP A 113 9.60 18.01 26.24
CA ASP A 113 10.34 18.98 25.45
C ASP A 113 10.28 18.67 23.95
N TRP A 114 10.37 17.40 23.58
CA TRP A 114 10.22 16.96 22.20
C TRP A 114 8.81 17.29 21.65
N LEU A 115 7.76 16.92 22.37
CA LEU A 115 6.38 17.21 21.93
C LEU A 115 6.11 18.72 21.86
N LEU A 116 6.63 19.50 22.81
CA LEU A 116 6.50 20.98 22.81
C LEU A 116 7.30 21.64 21.67
N SER A 117 8.34 20.99 21.15
CA SER A 117 9.10 21.50 20.01
C SER A 117 8.27 21.59 18.71
N TYR A 118 7.13 20.93 18.65
CA TYR A 118 6.16 21.03 17.55
C TYR A 118 5.15 22.17 17.70
N HIS A 119 5.25 22.98 18.76
CA HIS A 119 4.37 24.12 19.03
C HIS A 119 2.88 23.77 18.99
N PRO A 120 2.43 22.74 19.78
CA PRO A 120 1.03 22.32 19.75
C PRO A 120 0.05 23.44 20.12
N GLU A 121 0.46 24.45 20.89
CA GLU A 121 -0.31 25.63 21.22
C GLU A 121 -0.70 26.49 20.01
N GLU A 122 0.02 26.38 18.92
CA GLU A 122 -0.30 27.04 17.64
C GLU A 122 -1.30 26.25 16.80
N LEU A 123 -1.49 24.97 17.13
CA LEU A 123 -2.29 24.02 16.34
C LEU A 123 -3.63 23.70 17.00
N PHE A 124 -3.69 23.73 18.32
CA PHE A 124 -4.84 23.30 19.10
C PHE A 124 -5.29 24.38 20.08
N ASP A 125 -6.58 24.45 20.33
CA ASP A 125 -7.18 25.31 21.34
C ASP A 125 -7.03 24.71 22.78
N GLU A 126 -7.56 25.44 23.79
CA GLU A 126 -7.49 25.03 25.19
C GLU A 126 -8.24 23.70 25.47
N ASP A 127 -9.20 23.33 24.63
CA ASP A 127 -9.93 22.06 24.70
C ASP A 127 -9.20 20.92 23.94
N GLY A 128 -8.03 21.18 23.36
CA GLY A 128 -7.29 20.22 22.52
C GLY A 128 -7.90 19.97 21.14
N LYS A 129 -8.77 20.86 20.68
CA LYS A 129 -9.36 20.78 19.33
C LYS A 129 -8.50 21.56 18.35
N LEU A 130 -8.38 21.04 17.12
CA LEU A 130 -7.68 21.74 16.04
C LEU A 130 -8.31 23.13 15.81
N ILE A 131 -7.47 24.17 15.74
CA ILE A 131 -7.94 25.54 15.49
C ILE A 131 -8.74 25.63 14.17
N PRO A 132 -9.73 26.54 14.09
CA PRO A 132 -10.64 26.61 12.94
C PRO A 132 -9.95 26.79 11.59
N GLU A 133 -8.88 27.57 11.53
CA GLU A 133 -8.11 27.85 10.33
C GLU A 133 -7.48 26.59 9.76
N LEU A 134 -6.89 25.73 10.59
CA LEU A 134 -6.33 24.45 10.17
C LEU A 134 -7.42 23.44 9.86
N LYS A 135 -8.51 23.42 10.64
CA LYS A 135 -9.64 22.55 10.38
C LYS A 135 -10.29 22.86 9.02
N ALA A 136 -10.30 24.11 8.60
CA ALA A 136 -10.85 24.53 7.30
C ALA A 136 -10.04 24.01 6.10
N LEU A 137 -8.76 23.65 6.29
CA LEU A 137 -7.92 23.05 5.24
C LEU A 137 -8.31 21.60 4.95
N ALA A 138 -8.96 20.91 5.89
CA ALA A 138 -9.39 19.55 5.70
C ALA A 138 -10.49 19.46 4.61
N PRO A 139 -10.41 18.49 3.69
CA PRO A 139 -11.43 18.31 2.70
C PRO A 139 -12.78 17.95 3.35
N THR A 140 -13.87 18.28 2.68
CA THR A 140 -15.25 17.99 3.13
C THR A 140 -15.97 17.09 2.13
N GLY A 141 -17.05 16.44 2.58
CA GLY A 141 -17.88 15.57 1.76
C GLY A 141 -17.08 14.45 1.09
N ASP A 142 -17.36 14.17 -0.15
CA ASP A 142 -16.77 13.08 -0.95
C ASP A 142 -15.26 13.23 -1.21
N ARG A 143 -14.69 14.37 -0.89
CA ARG A 143 -13.24 14.58 -0.97
C ARG A 143 -12.48 13.99 0.23
N ARG A 144 -13.19 13.61 1.29
CA ARG A 144 -12.59 12.90 2.44
C ARG A 144 -12.45 11.43 2.09
N ILE A 145 -11.31 10.82 2.41
CA ILE A 145 -11.08 9.39 2.16
C ILE A 145 -12.20 8.54 2.79
N GLY A 146 -12.57 8.81 4.05
CA GLY A 146 -13.62 8.08 4.75
C GLY A 146 -15.04 8.30 4.21
N SER A 147 -15.28 9.31 3.39
CA SER A 147 -16.59 9.61 2.80
C SER A 147 -16.61 9.46 1.29
N ASN A 148 -15.44 9.20 0.68
CA ASN A 148 -15.36 9.03 -0.76
C ASN A 148 -16.00 7.70 -1.17
N PRO A 149 -17.03 7.73 -2.01
CA PRO A 149 -17.74 6.51 -2.41
C PRO A 149 -16.87 5.51 -3.18
N HIS A 150 -15.78 5.96 -3.80
CA HIS A 150 -14.82 5.07 -4.47
C HIS A 150 -13.81 4.44 -3.51
N ALA A 151 -13.47 5.11 -2.41
CA ALA A 151 -12.50 4.61 -1.44
C ALA A 151 -13.10 3.64 -0.42
N ASN A 152 -14.35 3.88 0.00
CA ASN A 152 -15.04 3.06 1.02
C ASN A 152 -16.08 2.08 0.44
N GLY A 153 -16.01 1.79 -0.84
CA GLY A 153 -16.92 0.86 -1.49
C GLY A 153 -18.36 1.35 -1.64
N GLY A 154 -18.70 2.59 -1.26
CA GLY A 154 -20.08 3.08 -1.29
C GLY A 154 -20.75 2.99 -2.66
N LYS A 155 -20.05 3.29 -3.75
CA LYS A 155 -20.51 3.10 -5.14
C LYS A 155 -20.10 1.77 -5.74
N LEU A 156 -18.98 1.20 -5.28
CA LEU A 156 -18.39 0.01 -5.87
C LEU A 156 -18.74 -1.25 -5.09
N LEU A 157 -19.12 -1.11 -3.81
CA LEU A 157 -19.54 -2.22 -2.99
C LEU A 157 -20.82 -2.83 -3.54
N ARG A 158 -20.78 -4.12 -3.78
CA ARG A 158 -21.92 -4.95 -4.15
C ARG A 158 -21.90 -6.18 -3.27
N ASP A 159 -23.08 -6.63 -2.85
CA ASP A 159 -23.18 -7.84 -2.05
C ASP A 159 -22.61 -9.03 -2.82
N LEU A 160 -21.80 -9.81 -2.14
CA LEU A 160 -21.23 -11.02 -2.70
C LEU A 160 -22.28 -12.11 -2.70
N ARG A 161 -22.55 -12.69 -3.87
CA ARG A 161 -23.40 -13.86 -4.01
C ARG A 161 -22.59 -15.10 -3.65
N LEU A 162 -23.09 -15.86 -2.69
CA LEU A 162 -22.41 -17.07 -2.20
C LEU A 162 -23.24 -18.29 -2.55
N PRO A 163 -22.63 -19.43 -2.94
CA PRO A 163 -23.33 -20.71 -3.01
C PRO A 163 -23.67 -21.22 -1.59
N ASP A 164 -24.56 -22.18 -1.48
CA ASP A 164 -24.79 -22.84 -0.19
C ASP A 164 -23.58 -23.72 0.15
N PHE A 165 -22.89 -23.39 1.23
CA PHE A 165 -21.71 -24.13 1.67
C PHE A 165 -21.97 -25.61 1.97
N LYS A 166 -23.23 -25.99 2.22
CA LYS A 166 -23.64 -27.38 2.47
C LYS A 166 -23.50 -28.26 1.25
N ASP A 167 -23.55 -27.68 0.04
CA ASP A 167 -23.40 -28.41 -1.22
C ASP A 167 -21.97 -28.93 -1.43
N TYR A 168 -21.02 -28.44 -0.61
CA TYR A 168 -19.62 -28.88 -0.62
C TYR A 168 -19.28 -29.81 0.54
N ALA A 169 -20.29 -30.26 1.27
CA ALA A 169 -20.10 -31.21 2.36
C ALA A 169 -19.69 -32.59 1.83
N VAL A 170 -18.63 -33.13 2.37
CA VAL A 170 -18.21 -34.51 2.08
C VAL A 170 -19.07 -35.46 2.92
N ASP A 171 -19.76 -36.42 2.26
CA ASP A 171 -20.51 -37.43 2.97
C ASP A 171 -19.57 -38.46 3.61
N VAL A 172 -19.58 -38.50 4.95
CA VAL A 172 -18.73 -39.43 5.72
C VAL A 172 -19.64 -40.39 6.51
N PRO A 173 -19.98 -41.54 5.89
CA PRO A 173 -20.95 -42.49 6.46
C PRO A 173 -20.48 -43.15 7.78
N LYS A 174 -19.18 -43.19 8.03
CA LYS A 174 -18.56 -43.63 9.28
C LYS A 174 -17.13 -43.11 9.40
N PRO A 175 -16.56 -43.01 10.61
CA PRO A 175 -15.19 -42.58 10.83
C PRO A 175 -14.19 -43.43 10.00
N GLY A 176 -13.29 -42.74 9.29
CA GLY A 176 -12.24 -43.37 8.45
C GLY A 176 -12.72 -44.02 7.14
N ALA A 177 -13.97 -43.78 6.72
CA ALA A 177 -14.51 -44.32 5.49
C ALA A 177 -14.15 -43.50 4.23
N VAL A 178 -13.81 -42.22 4.44
CA VAL A 178 -13.54 -41.27 3.34
C VAL A 178 -12.28 -40.48 3.69
N GLU A 179 -11.41 -40.33 2.71
CA GLU A 179 -10.31 -39.39 2.72
C GLU A 179 -10.70 -38.20 1.84
N ALA A 180 -10.70 -36.98 2.41
CA ALA A 180 -10.99 -35.76 1.70
C ALA A 180 -10.00 -34.67 2.12
N GLN A 181 -9.88 -33.65 1.30
CA GLN A 181 -9.01 -32.52 1.56
C GLN A 181 -9.85 -31.25 1.51
N ASP A 182 -9.87 -30.52 2.61
CA ASP A 182 -10.64 -29.31 2.81
C ASP A 182 -10.38 -28.25 1.73
N MET A 183 -9.11 -28.04 1.33
CA MET A 183 -8.73 -27.09 0.31
C MET A 183 -9.24 -27.43 -1.09
N ILE A 184 -9.45 -28.73 -1.40
CA ILE A 184 -10.06 -29.13 -2.67
C ILE A 184 -11.54 -28.76 -2.70
N GLU A 185 -12.25 -28.98 -1.60
CA GLU A 185 -13.66 -28.60 -1.48
C GLU A 185 -13.82 -27.10 -1.44
N LEU A 186 -12.95 -26.39 -0.70
CA LEU A 186 -12.88 -24.92 -0.72
C LEU A 186 -12.63 -24.40 -2.14
N GLY A 187 -11.76 -25.04 -2.93
CA GLY A 187 -11.51 -24.66 -4.32
C GLY A 187 -12.78 -24.70 -5.18
N GLY A 188 -13.65 -25.70 -4.98
CA GLY A 188 -14.96 -25.75 -5.62
C GLY A 188 -15.90 -24.63 -5.19
N PHE A 189 -15.98 -24.38 -3.88
CA PHE A 189 -16.79 -23.28 -3.33
C PHE A 189 -16.32 -21.90 -3.86
N VAL A 190 -15.03 -21.66 -3.90
CA VAL A 190 -14.45 -20.41 -4.42
C VAL A 190 -14.66 -20.28 -5.94
N ARG A 191 -14.55 -21.37 -6.71
CA ARG A 191 -14.91 -21.36 -8.14
C ARG A 191 -16.34 -20.85 -8.34
N ASP A 192 -17.29 -21.40 -7.59
CA ASP A 192 -18.70 -21.05 -7.74
C ASP A 192 -18.99 -19.61 -7.26
N ILE A 193 -18.22 -19.07 -6.32
CA ILE A 193 -18.24 -17.63 -6.02
C ILE A 193 -17.81 -16.82 -7.24
N PHE A 194 -16.77 -17.21 -7.94
CA PHE A 194 -16.35 -16.53 -9.18
C PHE A 194 -17.45 -16.56 -10.23
N GLU A 195 -18.08 -17.72 -10.46
CA GLU A 195 -19.16 -17.86 -11.44
C GLU A 195 -20.38 -17.01 -11.07
N LEU A 196 -20.85 -17.09 -9.83
CA LEU A 196 -22.00 -16.33 -9.37
C LEU A 196 -21.82 -14.79 -9.47
N ASN A 197 -20.59 -14.32 -9.41
CA ASN A 197 -20.24 -12.89 -9.43
C ASN A 197 -19.51 -12.46 -10.71
N GLU A 198 -19.67 -13.20 -11.81
CA GLU A 198 -18.99 -12.89 -13.08
C GLU A 198 -19.41 -11.52 -13.63
N ASP A 199 -20.69 -11.17 -13.54
CA ASP A 199 -21.23 -9.88 -14.00
C ASP A 199 -20.76 -8.69 -13.15
N ALA A 200 -20.54 -8.91 -11.85
CA ALA A 200 -20.11 -7.88 -10.92
C ALA A 200 -18.60 -7.74 -10.83
N LYS A 201 -17.85 -8.80 -11.10
CA LYS A 201 -16.37 -8.91 -10.96
C LYS A 201 -15.86 -8.36 -9.63
N ASN A 202 -16.64 -8.54 -8.55
CA ASN A 202 -16.41 -7.96 -7.23
C ASN A 202 -15.72 -8.91 -6.24
N PHE A 203 -15.19 -10.02 -6.74
CA PHE A 203 -14.46 -11.00 -5.95
C PHE A 203 -13.12 -11.34 -6.62
N ARG A 204 -12.05 -11.34 -5.83
CA ARG A 204 -10.69 -11.70 -6.24
C ARG A 204 -10.03 -12.49 -5.13
N ILE A 205 -9.12 -13.37 -5.47
CA ILE A 205 -8.20 -14.00 -4.52
C ILE A 205 -6.78 -13.53 -4.77
N PHE A 206 -6.00 -13.48 -3.71
CA PHE A 206 -4.60 -13.08 -3.72
C PHE A 206 -3.76 -14.21 -3.17
N GLY A 207 -2.64 -14.50 -3.78
CA GLY A 207 -1.74 -15.55 -3.38
C GLY A 207 -0.29 -15.29 -3.82
N PRO A 208 0.71 -15.86 -3.11
CA PRO A 208 2.12 -15.73 -3.46
C PRO A 208 2.55 -16.83 -4.47
N ASP A 209 1.85 -16.96 -5.61
CA ASP A 209 2.06 -18.00 -6.64
C ASP A 209 1.86 -19.44 -6.13
N GLU A 210 0.91 -19.63 -5.21
CA GLU A 210 0.66 -20.94 -4.59
C GLU A 210 -0.79 -21.43 -4.75
N THR A 211 -1.58 -20.89 -5.67
CA THR A 211 -2.98 -21.29 -5.88
C THR A 211 -3.09 -22.79 -6.18
N MET A 212 -2.24 -23.31 -7.07
CA MET A 212 -2.25 -24.72 -7.43
C MET A 212 -1.70 -25.62 -6.30
N SER A 213 -0.58 -25.24 -5.68
CA SER A 213 0.05 -26.01 -4.60
C SER A 213 -0.84 -26.09 -3.36
N ASN A 214 -1.65 -25.05 -3.11
CA ASN A 214 -2.67 -25.03 -2.06
C ASN A 214 -3.99 -25.69 -2.48
N ARG A 215 -4.01 -26.43 -3.59
CA ARG A 215 -5.15 -27.24 -4.07
C ARG A 215 -6.41 -26.44 -4.45
N LEU A 216 -6.25 -25.15 -4.70
CA LEU A 216 -7.33 -24.25 -5.15
C LEU A 216 -7.49 -24.27 -6.69
N GLY A 217 -6.87 -25.21 -7.40
CA GLY A 217 -6.84 -25.25 -8.86
C GLY A 217 -8.21 -25.22 -9.55
N LYS A 218 -9.28 -25.65 -8.88
CA LYS A 218 -10.66 -25.56 -9.42
C LYS A 218 -11.08 -24.12 -9.75
N VAL A 219 -10.47 -23.10 -9.15
CA VAL A 219 -10.78 -21.70 -9.47
C VAL A 219 -10.47 -21.34 -10.91
N PHE A 220 -9.52 -22.04 -11.54
CA PHE A 220 -9.16 -21.84 -12.94
C PHE A 220 -10.19 -22.41 -13.94
N GLU A 221 -11.20 -23.09 -13.46
CA GLU A 221 -12.37 -23.46 -14.28
C GLU A 221 -13.28 -22.23 -14.53
N ALA A 222 -13.25 -21.23 -13.64
CA ALA A 222 -14.12 -20.04 -13.70
C ALA A 222 -13.38 -18.74 -14.05
N THR A 223 -12.07 -18.67 -13.84
CA THR A 223 -11.27 -17.45 -14.07
C THR A 223 -9.80 -17.80 -14.32
N ASN A 224 -8.98 -16.78 -14.57
CA ASN A 224 -7.54 -16.94 -14.77
C ASN A 224 -6.76 -16.08 -13.79
N ARG A 225 -5.42 -16.18 -13.81
CA ARG A 225 -4.52 -15.22 -13.20
C ARG A 225 -4.61 -13.88 -13.93
N ASP A 226 -4.63 -12.78 -13.21
CA ASP A 226 -4.45 -11.46 -13.77
C ASP A 226 -3.00 -11.30 -14.25
N TRP A 227 -2.83 -11.13 -15.56
CA TRP A 227 -1.51 -11.04 -16.15
C TRP A 227 -1.44 -9.94 -17.22
N ASN A 228 -0.56 -8.97 -16.98
CA ASN A 228 -0.36 -7.83 -17.87
C ASN A 228 1.04 -7.82 -18.53
N GLY A 229 1.80 -8.89 -18.35
CA GLY A 229 3.10 -9.07 -18.99
C GLY A 229 3.03 -9.86 -20.30
N GLU A 230 4.19 -10.20 -20.83
CA GLU A 230 4.30 -11.12 -21.96
C GLU A 230 3.87 -12.54 -21.51
N ALA A 231 3.09 -13.21 -22.34
CA ALA A 231 2.69 -14.60 -22.13
C ALA A 231 3.37 -15.48 -23.19
N TYR A 232 3.83 -16.63 -22.77
CA TYR A 232 4.49 -17.62 -23.62
C TYR A 232 3.55 -18.81 -23.88
N ASP A 233 3.82 -19.57 -24.95
CA ASP A 233 3.01 -20.75 -25.33
C ASP A 233 2.96 -21.85 -24.25
N THR A 234 3.88 -21.80 -23.29
CA THR A 234 3.94 -22.73 -22.15
C THR A 234 3.16 -22.26 -20.94
N ASP A 235 2.65 -21.03 -20.95
CA ASP A 235 1.94 -20.46 -19.80
C ASP A 235 0.48 -20.88 -19.81
N GLU A 236 -0.06 -21.13 -18.63
CA GLU A 236 -1.42 -21.58 -18.43
C GLU A 236 -2.19 -20.64 -17.51
N PHE A 237 -3.48 -20.51 -17.80
CA PHE A 237 -4.42 -19.75 -16.94
C PHE A 237 -4.06 -18.25 -16.78
N LEU A 238 -3.61 -17.59 -17.85
CA LEU A 238 -3.33 -16.17 -17.86
C LEU A 238 -4.41 -15.39 -18.62
N ALA A 239 -4.83 -14.24 -18.09
CA ALA A 239 -5.71 -13.28 -18.78
C ALA A 239 -5.56 -11.88 -18.19
N HIS A 240 -5.77 -10.84 -19.01
CA HIS A 240 -5.73 -9.43 -18.54
C HIS A 240 -6.84 -9.07 -17.56
N ASP A 241 -7.93 -9.82 -17.53
CA ASP A 241 -9.05 -9.62 -16.64
C ASP A 241 -9.23 -10.76 -15.63
N GLY A 242 -8.21 -11.54 -15.43
CA GLY A 242 -8.17 -12.61 -14.45
C GLY A 242 -8.47 -12.11 -13.05
N ARG A 243 -9.02 -12.97 -12.21
CA ARG A 243 -9.40 -12.60 -10.84
C ARG A 243 -8.61 -13.33 -9.77
N VAL A 244 -7.61 -14.11 -10.19
CA VAL A 244 -6.57 -14.69 -9.32
C VAL A 244 -5.35 -13.80 -9.40
N MET A 245 -5.02 -13.12 -8.30
CA MET A 245 -3.88 -12.22 -8.18
C MET A 245 -2.69 -13.00 -7.60
N ASP A 246 -2.20 -13.96 -8.37
CA ASP A 246 -0.97 -14.70 -8.02
C ASP A 246 0.23 -13.79 -8.35
N SER A 247 0.97 -13.39 -7.33
CA SER A 247 2.21 -12.65 -7.50
C SER A 247 3.41 -13.59 -7.37
N MET A 248 4.62 -13.02 -7.51
CA MET A 248 5.82 -13.77 -7.21
C MET A 248 5.79 -14.28 -5.76
N LEU A 249 6.43 -15.40 -5.48
CA LEU A 249 6.54 -15.96 -4.13
C LEU A 249 7.16 -14.92 -3.18
N SER A 250 6.34 -14.29 -2.38
CA SER A 250 6.71 -13.19 -1.48
C SER A 250 5.71 -13.07 -0.34
N GLU A 251 6.21 -12.74 0.84
CA GLU A 251 5.39 -12.47 2.04
C GLU A 251 4.93 -11.00 2.13
N HIS A 252 5.12 -10.20 1.10
CA HIS A 252 4.81 -8.76 1.06
C HIS A 252 3.49 -8.43 0.35
N MET A 253 2.52 -9.33 0.42
CA MET A 253 1.19 -9.14 -0.15
C MET A 253 0.16 -8.74 0.87
#